data_18220f972b42595e02bad31579378308
#
_entry.id   18220f972b42595e02bad31579378308
#
_cell.length_a   1.000
_cell.length_b   1.000
_cell.length_c   1.000
_cell.angle_alpha   90.00
_cell.angle_beta   90.00
_cell.angle_gamma   90.00
#
_symmetry.space_group_name_H-M   'P 1'
#
loop_
_entity.id
_entity.type
_entity.pdbx_description
1 polymer ?
#
loop_
_entity_poly.entity_id
_entity_poly.type
_entity_poly.pdbx_seq_one_letter_code
_entity_poly.pdbx_strand_id
1 'polypeptide(L)'
;MKQSSLKVIALDFDGTLVESNTIKDKAFETIFSDWPEHKESILAWHRPRNTVDRREKFRYFVEEVQHESGNVGKIDELTKRFSVLTRQAIIDCPWVSGATDFLDYFKERLPLFLVSATPQEELNKILDHRRIADYFQQSYGAPLDKSEVLSVIMKDQEASPVETLYIGDSPEDQQAAQNQSIHFIGMDSGRGLKAKNLCSDFHKILQRVNSCYEC
;
A
#
# COMPACT_ATOMS: atom_id res chain seq x y z
N MET A 1 20.68 -24.37 -2.33
CA MET A 1 19.82 -24.66 -3.50
C MET A 1 19.02 -23.39 -3.74
N LYS A 2 19.10 -22.75 -4.93
CA LYS A 2 18.22 -21.67 -5.31
C LYS A 2 16.79 -22.20 -5.33
N GLN A 3 15.85 -21.44 -4.77
CA GLN A 3 14.42 -21.70 -4.89
C GLN A 3 13.98 -21.41 -6.32
N SER A 4 12.79 -21.88 -6.72
CA SER A 4 12.18 -21.74 -8.04
C SER A 4 12.46 -20.40 -8.74
N SER A 5 12.47 -20.41 -10.08
CA SER A 5 12.50 -19.19 -10.89
C SER A 5 11.26 -18.35 -10.61
N LEU A 6 11.42 -17.05 -10.32
CA LEU A 6 10.29 -16.12 -10.24
C LEU A 6 9.74 -15.85 -11.63
N LYS A 7 8.42 -15.77 -11.73
CA LYS A 7 7.69 -15.33 -12.94
C LYS A 7 7.03 -13.97 -12.77
N VAL A 8 6.69 -13.59 -11.55
CA VAL A 8 5.95 -12.34 -11.30
C VAL A 8 6.32 -11.74 -9.95
N ILE A 9 6.36 -10.41 -9.91
CA ILE A 9 6.51 -9.62 -8.69
C ILE A 9 5.33 -8.68 -8.56
N ALA A 10 4.62 -8.76 -7.44
CA ALA A 10 3.62 -7.78 -7.03
C ALA A 10 4.19 -6.90 -5.93
N LEU A 11 3.81 -5.62 -5.91
CA LEU A 11 4.29 -4.63 -4.94
C LEU A 11 3.11 -3.84 -4.40
N ASP A 12 3.11 -3.58 -3.10
CA ASP A 12 2.30 -2.51 -2.53
C ASP A 12 2.94 -1.14 -2.83
N PHE A 13 2.20 -0.07 -2.65
CA PHE A 13 2.63 1.29 -2.98
C PHE A 13 3.03 2.10 -1.75
N ASP A 14 2.06 2.36 -0.86
CA ASP A 14 2.19 3.26 0.28
C ASP A 14 3.01 2.64 1.41
N GLY A 15 4.15 3.24 1.76
CA GLY A 15 5.06 2.68 2.77
C GLY A 15 5.96 1.56 2.24
N THR A 16 5.72 1.12 1.01
CA THR A 16 6.53 0.11 0.31
C THR A 16 7.41 0.75 -0.75
N LEU A 17 6.85 1.32 -1.80
CA LEU A 17 7.60 2.02 -2.85
C LEU A 17 7.91 3.47 -2.48
N VAL A 18 7.02 4.13 -1.74
CA VAL A 18 7.13 5.55 -1.37
C VAL A 18 6.94 5.75 0.14
N GLU A 19 7.64 6.75 0.69
CA GLU A 19 7.60 7.08 2.13
C GLU A 19 6.32 7.87 2.49
N SER A 20 5.14 7.30 2.23
CA SER A 20 3.85 7.98 2.39
C SER A 20 3.17 7.75 3.74
N ASN A 21 3.69 6.90 4.62
CA ASN A 21 3.04 6.48 5.86
C ASN A 21 2.69 7.65 6.79
N THR A 22 3.60 8.62 6.94
CA THR A 22 3.38 9.80 7.78
C THR A 22 2.42 10.82 7.14
N ILE A 23 2.24 10.77 5.83
CA ILE A 23 1.38 11.70 5.09
C ILE A 23 -0.09 11.48 5.45
N LYS A 24 -0.52 10.23 5.50
CA LYS A 24 -1.90 9.87 5.86
C LYS A 24 -2.22 10.28 7.30
N ASP A 25 -1.29 10.04 8.22
CA ASP A 25 -1.44 10.44 9.62
C ASP A 25 -1.54 11.97 9.77
N LYS A 26 -0.66 12.73 9.09
CA LYS A 26 -0.71 14.20 9.07
C LYS A 26 -2.00 14.75 8.46
N ALA A 27 -2.54 14.10 7.43
CA ALA A 27 -3.81 14.52 6.84
C ALA A 27 -4.98 14.35 7.83
N PHE A 28 -5.04 13.24 8.57
CA PHE A 28 -6.01 13.08 9.66
C PHE A 28 -5.81 14.13 10.76
N GLU A 29 -4.58 14.37 11.19
CA GLU A 29 -4.26 15.41 12.18
C GLU A 29 -4.72 16.81 11.74
N THR A 30 -4.53 17.12 10.45
CA THR A 30 -4.95 18.39 9.85
C THR A 30 -6.47 18.51 9.84
N ILE A 31 -7.19 17.47 9.40
CA ILE A 31 -8.65 17.48 9.36
C ILE A 31 -9.23 17.60 10.77
N PHE A 32 -8.77 16.78 11.71
CA PHE A 32 -9.31 16.80 13.08
C PHE A 32 -8.87 18.02 13.89
N SER A 33 -7.99 18.88 13.37
CA SER A 33 -7.68 20.17 14.01
C SER A 33 -8.85 21.16 13.98
N ASP A 34 -9.86 20.91 13.15
CA ASP A 34 -11.11 21.69 13.15
C ASP A 34 -12.01 21.38 14.37
N TRP A 35 -11.72 20.28 15.09
CA TRP A 35 -12.43 19.84 16.30
C TRP A 35 -11.43 19.56 17.45
N PRO A 36 -10.85 20.62 18.03
CA PRO A 36 -9.78 20.47 19.04
C PRO A 36 -10.22 19.64 20.26
N GLU A 37 -11.50 19.70 20.63
CA GLU A 37 -12.10 18.95 21.75
C GLU A 37 -12.12 17.43 21.51
N HIS A 38 -12.14 16.98 20.25
CA HIS A 38 -12.19 15.56 19.87
C HIS A 38 -10.86 15.06 19.31
N LYS A 39 -9.94 15.96 18.97
CA LYS A 39 -8.74 15.65 18.20
C LYS A 39 -7.92 14.53 18.80
N GLU A 40 -7.56 14.61 20.07
CA GLU A 40 -6.70 13.61 20.70
C GLU A 40 -7.37 12.23 20.79
N SER A 41 -8.65 12.19 21.17
CA SER A 41 -9.41 10.95 21.29
C SER A 41 -9.57 10.25 19.95
N ILE A 42 -9.90 11.00 18.90
CA ILE A 42 -10.08 10.42 17.56
C ILE A 42 -8.76 9.97 16.92
N LEU A 43 -7.68 10.69 17.14
CA LEU A 43 -6.34 10.28 16.68
C LEU A 43 -5.84 9.03 17.42
N ALA A 44 -6.09 8.92 18.73
CA ALA A 44 -5.80 7.71 19.48
C ALA A 44 -6.61 6.50 19.00
N TRP A 45 -7.88 6.73 18.62
CA TRP A 45 -8.73 5.69 18.00
C TRP A 45 -8.25 5.31 16.59
N HIS A 46 -7.79 6.30 15.79
CA HIS A 46 -7.33 6.11 14.42
C HIS A 46 -6.02 5.32 14.31
N ARG A 47 -5.00 5.67 15.11
CA ARG A 47 -3.64 5.13 14.98
C ARG A 47 -3.54 3.60 14.93
N PRO A 48 -4.21 2.82 15.82
CA PRO A 48 -4.16 1.37 15.75
C PRO A 48 -5.02 0.76 14.63
N ARG A 49 -5.77 1.57 13.88
CA ARG A 49 -6.73 1.15 12.85
C ARG A 49 -6.31 1.60 11.45
N ASN A 50 -5.04 1.50 11.13
CA ASN A 50 -4.49 1.96 9.85
C ASN A 50 -5.12 1.27 8.64
N THR A 51 -5.64 0.07 8.82
CA THR A 51 -6.25 -0.79 7.82
C THR A 51 -7.71 -0.48 7.52
N VAL A 52 -8.39 0.20 8.45
CA VAL A 52 -9.77 0.63 8.26
C VAL A 52 -9.81 1.71 7.17
N ASP A 53 -10.72 1.54 6.22
CA ASP A 53 -10.95 2.51 5.15
C ASP A 53 -11.21 3.92 5.67
N ARG A 54 -10.68 4.93 4.95
CA ARG A 54 -10.78 6.34 5.35
C ARG A 54 -12.23 6.80 5.53
N ARG A 55 -13.16 6.33 4.69
CA ARG A 55 -14.57 6.69 4.76
C ARG A 55 -15.23 6.11 6.01
N GLU A 56 -14.88 4.90 6.40
CA GLU A 56 -15.33 4.28 7.66
C GLU A 56 -14.82 5.04 8.88
N LYS A 57 -13.57 5.54 8.83
CA LYS A 57 -13.02 6.39 9.89
C LYS A 57 -13.78 7.70 10.04
N PHE A 58 -14.13 8.35 8.93
CA PHE A 58 -14.94 9.57 8.95
C PHE A 58 -16.40 9.28 9.34
N ARG A 59 -16.95 8.12 8.95
CA ARG A 59 -18.27 7.69 9.43
C ARG A 59 -18.28 7.56 10.94
N TYR A 60 -17.32 6.82 11.52
CA TYR A 60 -17.20 6.71 12.97
C TYR A 60 -17.12 8.07 13.66
N PHE A 61 -16.32 8.99 13.13
CA PHE A 61 -16.20 10.34 13.68
C PHE A 61 -17.53 11.10 13.63
N VAL A 62 -18.20 11.11 12.50
CA VAL A 62 -19.45 11.86 12.31
C VAL A 62 -20.60 11.26 13.12
N GLU A 63 -20.76 9.94 13.08
CA GLU A 63 -21.91 9.27 13.68
C GLU A 63 -21.73 9.00 15.18
N GLU A 64 -20.56 8.53 15.60
CA GLU A 64 -20.33 8.10 17.00
C GLU A 64 -19.73 9.20 17.87
N VAL A 65 -18.86 10.08 17.31
CA VAL A 65 -18.22 11.14 18.09
C VAL A 65 -19.00 12.44 18.06
N GLN A 66 -19.52 12.82 16.89
CA GLN A 66 -20.32 14.05 16.75
C GLN A 66 -21.84 13.82 16.90
N HIS A 67 -22.28 12.57 16.99
CA HIS A 67 -23.70 12.18 17.09
C HIS A 67 -24.58 12.67 15.95
N GLU A 68 -23.98 12.81 14.75
CA GLU A 68 -24.68 13.23 13.52
C GLU A 68 -24.98 12.00 12.63
N SER A 69 -25.81 11.07 13.14
CA SER A 69 -26.16 9.84 12.41
C SER A 69 -26.77 10.14 11.04
N GLY A 70 -26.26 9.44 10.01
CA GLY A 70 -26.77 9.55 8.64
C GLY A 70 -26.32 10.82 7.88
N ASN A 71 -25.42 11.63 8.43
CA ASN A 71 -24.88 12.81 7.72
C ASN A 71 -23.83 12.37 6.67
N VAL A 72 -24.31 11.71 5.60
CA VAL A 72 -23.49 11.22 4.49
C VAL A 72 -22.75 12.36 3.80
N GLY A 73 -23.36 13.53 3.68
CA GLY A 73 -22.72 14.70 3.05
C GLY A 73 -21.44 15.13 3.75
N LYS A 74 -21.44 15.14 5.08
CA LYS A 74 -20.24 15.47 5.88
C LYS A 74 -19.16 14.38 5.77
N ILE A 75 -19.57 13.12 5.76
CA ILE A 75 -18.64 11.99 5.56
C ILE A 75 -17.95 12.10 4.20
N ASP A 76 -18.70 12.40 3.14
CA ASP A 76 -18.17 12.57 1.77
C ASP A 76 -17.24 13.79 1.66
N GLU A 77 -17.61 14.91 2.29
CA GLU A 77 -16.76 16.11 2.35
C GLU A 77 -15.42 15.84 3.02
N LEU A 78 -15.41 15.21 4.19
CA LEU A 78 -14.18 14.86 4.92
C LEU A 78 -13.32 13.86 4.13
N THR A 79 -13.95 12.86 3.50
CA THR A 79 -13.28 11.89 2.64
C THR A 79 -12.61 12.58 1.44
N LYS A 80 -13.33 13.51 0.79
CA LYS A 80 -12.77 14.29 -0.33
C LYS A 80 -11.63 15.20 0.12
N ARG A 81 -11.78 15.89 1.25
CA ARG A 81 -10.74 16.75 1.83
C ARG A 81 -9.47 15.94 2.14
N PHE A 82 -9.62 14.75 2.71
CA PHE A 82 -8.50 13.84 2.95
C PHE A 82 -7.79 13.47 1.64
N SER A 83 -8.55 13.09 0.60
CA SER A 83 -7.98 12.75 -0.71
C SER A 83 -7.21 13.92 -1.35
N VAL A 84 -7.69 15.14 -1.18
CA VAL A 84 -6.99 16.34 -1.68
C VAL A 84 -5.67 16.57 -0.93
N LEU A 85 -5.71 16.47 0.41
CA LEU A 85 -4.51 16.68 1.25
C LEU A 85 -3.44 15.62 1.01
N THR A 86 -3.85 14.36 0.85
CA THR A 86 -2.90 13.25 0.72
C THR A 86 -2.34 13.13 -0.69
N ARG A 87 -3.15 13.34 -1.74
CA ARG A 87 -2.73 13.07 -3.13
C ARG A 87 -1.48 13.85 -3.53
N GLN A 88 -1.45 15.17 -3.34
CA GLN A 88 -0.28 15.97 -3.73
C GLN A 88 0.94 15.58 -2.90
N ALA A 89 0.76 15.40 -1.60
CA ALA A 89 1.84 14.99 -0.73
C ALA A 89 2.41 13.60 -1.09
N ILE A 90 1.57 12.65 -1.50
CA ILE A 90 2.00 11.33 -1.98
C ILE A 90 2.70 11.42 -3.35
N ILE A 91 2.24 12.31 -4.23
CA ILE A 91 2.93 12.58 -5.51
C ILE A 91 4.36 13.07 -5.26
N ASP A 92 4.56 13.94 -4.28
CA ASP A 92 5.83 14.62 -4.01
C ASP A 92 6.72 13.91 -2.99
N CYS A 93 6.22 12.86 -2.30
CA CYS A 93 6.99 12.20 -1.24
C CYS A 93 8.20 11.43 -1.78
N PRO A 94 9.24 11.24 -0.95
CA PRO A 94 10.42 10.47 -1.34
C PRO A 94 10.09 9.02 -1.71
N TRP A 95 10.90 8.45 -2.57
CA TRP A 95 10.98 7.02 -2.75
C TRP A 95 11.60 6.34 -1.54
N VAL A 96 11.17 5.14 -1.25
CA VAL A 96 11.92 4.25 -0.37
C VAL A 96 13.28 3.96 -1.04
N SER A 97 14.34 3.95 -0.25
CA SER A 97 15.70 3.78 -0.75
C SER A 97 15.85 2.57 -1.66
N GLY A 98 16.35 2.77 -2.88
CA GLY A 98 16.56 1.74 -3.90
C GLY A 98 15.30 1.29 -4.64
N ALA A 99 14.12 1.91 -4.41
CA ALA A 99 12.89 1.51 -5.06
C ALA A 99 12.95 1.72 -6.59
N THR A 100 13.46 2.85 -7.05
CA THR A 100 13.62 3.13 -8.48
C THR A 100 14.59 2.16 -9.15
N ASP A 101 15.73 1.89 -8.52
CA ASP A 101 16.72 0.93 -9.03
C ASP A 101 16.15 -0.48 -9.14
N PHE A 102 15.29 -0.86 -8.17
CA PHE A 102 14.59 -2.14 -8.19
C PHE A 102 13.59 -2.23 -9.35
N LEU A 103 12.80 -1.18 -9.55
CA LEU A 103 11.83 -1.11 -10.67
C LEU A 103 12.56 -1.16 -12.01
N ASP A 104 13.62 -0.37 -12.19
CA ASP A 104 14.45 -0.37 -13.41
C ASP A 104 15.09 -1.73 -13.67
N TYR A 105 15.57 -2.40 -12.62
CA TYR A 105 16.18 -3.72 -12.73
C TYR A 105 15.21 -4.80 -13.23
N PHE A 106 13.95 -4.78 -12.74
CA PHE A 106 12.98 -5.81 -13.07
C PHE A 106 12.08 -5.50 -14.26
N LYS A 107 11.93 -4.24 -14.66
CA LYS A 107 11.02 -3.82 -15.74
C LYS A 107 11.10 -4.69 -17.01
N GLU A 108 12.31 -5.05 -17.43
CA GLU A 108 12.55 -5.82 -18.65
C GLU A 108 12.81 -7.32 -18.37
N ARG A 109 12.70 -7.75 -17.10
CA ARG A 109 13.02 -9.12 -16.69
C ARG A 109 11.81 -9.91 -16.26
N LEU A 110 10.94 -9.28 -15.48
CA LEU A 110 9.75 -9.90 -14.92
C LEU A 110 8.56 -8.92 -14.96
N PRO A 111 7.35 -9.39 -15.21
CA PRO A 111 6.16 -8.58 -15.08
C PRO A 111 6.00 -8.08 -13.64
N LEU A 112 5.87 -6.77 -13.50
CA LEU A 112 5.61 -6.08 -12.25
C LEU A 112 4.13 -5.71 -12.15
N PHE A 113 3.55 -5.90 -10.98
CA PHE A 113 2.18 -5.52 -10.67
C PHE A 113 2.14 -4.63 -9.43
N LEU A 114 1.23 -3.66 -9.42
CA LEU A 114 1.00 -2.84 -8.23
C LEU A 114 -0.35 -3.21 -7.61
N VAL A 115 -0.37 -3.39 -6.28
CA VAL A 115 -1.58 -3.78 -5.52
C VAL A 115 -1.70 -2.88 -4.29
N SER A 116 -2.58 -1.87 -4.35
CA SER A 116 -2.67 -0.81 -3.33
C SER A 116 -4.08 -0.69 -2.73
N ALA A 117 -4.16 -0.31 -1.47
CA ALA A 117 -5.40 0.10 -0.81
C ALA A 117 -5.86 1.53 -1.19
N THR A 118 -5.08 2.25 -1.98
CA THR A 118 -5.49 3.56 -2.53
C THR A 118 -6.57 3.35 -3.60
N PRO A 119 -7.67 4.14 -3.60
CA PRO A 119 -8.71 4.03 -4.62
C PRO A 119 -8.15 4.09 -6.04
N GLN A 120 -8.68 3.24 -6.95
CA GLN A 120 -8.13 3.05 -8.30
C GLN A 120 -7.91 4.36 -9.08
N GLU A 121 -8.91 5.25 -9.09
CA GLU A 121 -8.78 6.53 -9.80
C GLU A 121 -7.70 7.45 -9.21
N GLU A 122 -7.53 7.41 -7.89
CA GLU A 122 -6.51 8.19 -7.19
C GLU A 122 -5.13 7.59 -7.45
N LEU A 123 -5.01 6.27 -7.40
CA LEU A 123 -3.79 5.54 -7.72
C LEU A 123 -3.31 5.86 -9.14
N ASN A 124 -4.19 5.77 -10.14
CA ASN A 124 -3.84 6.09 -11.53
C ASN A 124 -3.27 7.51 -11.66
N LYS A 125 -3.93 8.52 -11.02
CA LYS A 125 -3.45 9.90 -11.05
C LYS A 125 -2.07 10.07 -10.39
N ILE A 126 -1.80 9.34 -9.31
CA ILE A 126 -0.50 9.36 -8.64
C ILE A 126 0.57 8.75 -9.55
N LEU A 127 0.29 7.59 -10.15
CA LEU A 127 1.23 6.89 -11.04
C LEU A 127 1.57 7.73 -12.27
N ASP A 128 0.58 8.37 -12.88
CA ASP A 128 0.75 9.26 -14.03
C ASP A 128 1.63 10.48 -13.69
N HIS A 129 1.34 11.15 -12.56
CA HIS A 129 2.13 12.32 -12.14
C HIS A 129 3.56 11.95 -11.75
N ARG A 130 3.76 10.79 -11.16
CA ARG A 130 5.11 10.26 -10.85
C ARG A 130 5.81 9.67 -12.08
N ARG A 131 5.11 9.50 -13.21
CA ARG A 131 5.60 8.91 -14.47
C ARG A 131 6.12 7.48 -14.29
N ILE A 132 5.36 6.67 -13.55
CA ILE A 132 5.74 5.30 -13.20
C ILE A 132 4.69 4.26 -13.61
N ALA A 133 3.63 4.66 -14.27
CA ALA A 133 2.61 3.73 -14.74
C ALA A 133 3.21 2.63 -15.65
N ASP A 134 4.18 2.99 -16.50
CA ASP A 134 4.82 2.10 -17.47
C ASP A 134 5.76 1.04 -16.85
N TYR A 135 6.04 1.10 -15.56
CA TYR A 135 6.77 0.04 -14.87
C TYR A 135 5.91 -1.19 -14.62
N PHE A 136 4.60 -1.00 -14.53
CA PHE A 136 3.68 -2.05 -14.13
C PHE A 136 2.87 -2.53 -15.32
N GLN A 137 2.77 -3.86 -15.46
CA GLN A 137 1.87 -4.46 -16.43
C GLN A 137 0.42 -4.09 -16.12
N GLN A 138 0.08 -4.02 -14.82
CA GLN A 138 -1.20 -3.52 -14.34
C GLN A 138 -1.08 -3.03 -12.89
N SER A 139 -1.92 -2.04 -12.54
CA SER A 139 -2.08 -1.54 -11.18
C SER A 139 -3.51 -1.74 -10.69
N TYR A 140 -3.65 -2.24 -9.48
CA TYR A 140 -4.91 -2.55 -8.82
C TYR A 140 -5.05 -1.69 -7.56
N GLY A 141 -6.12 -0.89 -7.52
CA GLY A 141 -6.50 -0.06 -6.38
C GLY A 141 -7.79 -0.54 -5.72
N ALA A 142 -8.10 0.02 -4.55
CA ALA A 142 -9.38 -0.25 -3.88
C ALA A 142 -10.57 0.09 -4.81
N PRO A 143 -11.70 -0.65 -4.66
CA PRO A 143 -12.08 -1.47 -3.51
C PRO A 143 -11.70 -2.97 -3.58
N LEU A 144 -10.82 -3.37 -4.46
CA LEU A 144 -10.44 -4.78 -4.64
C LEU A 144 -9.69 -5.33 -3.41
N ASP A 145 -9.97 -6.58 -3.04
CA ASP A 145 -9.23 -7.31 -2.03
C ASP A 145 -7.85 -7.74 -2.55
N LYS A 146 -6.80 -7.48 -1.76
CA LYS A 146 -5.42 -7.78 -2.18
C LYS A 146 -5.18 -9.27 -2.42
N SER A 147 -5.78 -10.15 -1.64
CA SER A 147 -5.65 -11.60 -1.80
C SER A 147 -6.31 -12.09 -3.10
N GLU A 148 -7.50 -11.56 -3.42
CA GLU A 148 -8.19 -11.86 -4.67
C GLU A 148 -7.39 -11.36 -5.89
N VAL A 149 -6.85 -10.13 -5.80
CA VAL A 149 -6.00 -9.56 -6.85
C VAL A 149 -4.76 -10.42 -7.09
N LEU A 150 -4.06 -10.86 -6.04
CA LEU A 150 -2.90 -11.73 -6.18
C LEU A 150 -3.25 -13.07 -6.85
N SER A 151 -4.43 -13.63 -6.56
CA SER A 151 -4.95 -14.83 -7.24
C SER A 151 -5.18 -14.59 -8.73
N VAL A 152 -5.77 -13.44 -9.10
CA VAL A 152 -5.97 -13.04 -10.50
C VAL A 152 -4.63 -12.88 -11.22
N ILE A 153 -3.68 -12.19 -10.62
CA ILE A 153 -2.33 -12.00 -11.19
C ILE A 153 -1.67 -13.36 -11.48
N MET A 154 -1.66 -14.28 -10.51
CA MET A 154 -1.08 -15.62 -10.70
C MET A 154 -1.74 -16.36 -11.86
N LYS A 155 -3.07 -16.30 -11.95
CA LYS A 155 -3.81 -16.96 -13.02
C LYS A 155 -3.47 -16.37 -14.39
N ASP A 156 -3.45 -15.03 -14.51
CA ASP A 156 -3.22 -14.35 -15.78
C ASP A 156 -1.76 -14.49 -16.26
N GLN A 157 -0.83 -14.67 -15.32
CA GLN A 157 0.60 -14.88 -15.62
C GLN A 157 1.00 -16.36 -15.67
N GLU A 158 0.05 -17.29 -15.55
CA GLU A 158 0.32 -18.74 -15.47
C GLU A 158 1.44 -19.06 -14.44
N ALA A 159 1.43 -18.32 -13.32
CA ALA A 159 2.42 -18.44 -12.26
C ALA A 159 1.86 -19.24 -11.08
N SER A 160 2.67 -20.14 -10.56
CA SER A 160 2.37 -20.85 -9.31
C SER A 160 2.72 -20.00 -8.09
N PRO A 161 2.21 -20.33 -6.89
CA PRO A 161 2.55 -19.60 -5.67
C PRO A 161 4.06 -19.49 -5.40
N VAL A 162 4.85 -20.52 -5.72
CA VAL A 162 6.30 -20.53 -5.52
C VAL A 162 7.08 -19.73 -6.58
N GLU A 163 6.41 -19.28 -7.64
CA GLU A 163 6.96 -18.43 -8.71
C GLU A 163 6.51 -16.97 -8.55
N THR A 164 5.77 -16.66 -7.47
CA THR A 164 5.19 -15.35 -7.21
C THR A 164 5.77 -14.73 -5.95
N LEU A 165 6.22 -13.48 -6.05
CA LEU A 165 6.70 -12.68 -4.92
C LEU A 165 5.76 -11.50 -4.70
N TYR A 166 5.35 -11.27 -3.44
CA TYR A 166 4.69 -10.04 -3.02
C TYR A 166 5.56 -9.27 -2.03
N ILE A 167 5.67 -7.95 -2.23
CA ILE A 167 6.43 -7.03 -1.37
C ILE A 167 5.45 -6.01 -0.81
N GLY A 168 5.41 -5.87 0.51
CA GLY A 168 4.48 -4.95 1.19
C GLY A 168 4.96 -4.59 2.59
N ASP A 169 4.36 -3.56 3.21
CA ASP A 169 4.77 -3.03 4.52
C ASP A 169 3.75 -3.28 5.64
N SER A 170 2.61 -3.86 5.32
CA SER A 170 1.49 -4.00 6.26
C SER A 170 1.17 -5.46 6.64
N PRO A 171 0.50 -5.67 7.79
CA PRO A 171 -0.04 -6.99 8.14
C PRO A 171 -1.04 -7.53 7.11
N GLU A 172 -1.78 -6.64 6.42
CA GLU A 172 -2.73 -7.03 5.37
C GLU A 172 -2.00 -7.58 4.15
N ASP A 173 -0.86 -6.99 3.77
CA ASP A 173 -0.02 -7.50 2.70
C ASP A 173 0.50 -8.89 3.02
N GLN A 174 1.00 -9.06 4.25
CA GLN A 174 1.45 -10.36 4.73
C GLN A 174 0.31 -11.39 4.74
N GLN A 175 -0.88 -11.01 5.21
CA GLN A 175 -2.02 -11.90 5.22
C GLN A 175 -2.49 -12.26 3.81
N ALA A 176 -2.51 -11.30 2.88
CA ALA A 176 -2.86 -11.55 1.49
C ALA A 176 -1.90 -12.55 0.83
N ALA A 177 -0.59 -12.38 1.07
CA ALA A 177 0.42 -13.33 0.60
C ALA A 177 0.24 -14.73 1.22
N GLN A 178 -0.04 -14.82 2.52
CA GLN A 178 -0.29 -16.07 3.22
C GLN A 178 -1.53 -16.80 2.69
N ASN A 179 -2.63 -16.08 2.47
CA ASN A 179 -3.86 -16.64 1.92
C ASN A 179 -3.64 -17.30 0.56
N GLN A 180 -2.72 -16.77 -0.25
CA GLN A 180 -2.36 -17.28 -1.57
C GLN A 180 -1.14 -18.21 -1.54
N SER A 181 -0.52 -18.44 -0.37
CA SER A 181 0.68 -19.27 -0.20
C SER A 181 1.87 -18.80 -1.04
N ILE A 182 1.95 -17.51 -1.39
CA ILE A 182 3.04 -16.91 -2.18
C ILE A 182 4.19 -16.43 -1.29
N HIS A 183 5.34 -16.21 -1.90
CA HIS A 183 6.47 -15.62 -1.20
C HIS A 183 6.18 -14.18 -0.78
N PHE A 184 6.59 -13.83 0.43
CA PHE A 184 6.44 -12.47 0.96
C PHE A 184 7.76 -11.92 1.48
N ILE A 185 8.06 -10.69 1.09
CA ILE A 185 9.11 -9.86 1.70
C ILE A 185 8.46 -8.63 2.30
N GLY A 186 8.65 -8.44 3.61
CA GLY A 186 8.16 -7.27 4.31
C GLY A 186 9.10 -6.07 4.14
N MET A 187 8.54 -4.88 3.85
CA MET A 187 9.24 -3.61 3.98
C MET A 187 9.11 -3.09 5.41
N ASP A 188 10.23 -2.76 6.05
CA ASP A 188 10.22 -2.14 7.36
C ASP A 188 9.96 -0.63 7.23
N SER A 189 8.72 -0.28 7.22
CA SER A 189 8.24 1.12 7.15
C SER A 189 8.14 1.80 8.53
N GLY A 190 8.65 1.17 9.59
CA GLY A 190 8.55 1.64 10.97
C GLY A 190 7.18 1.43 11.63
N ARG A 191 6.25 0.72 10.99
CA ARG A 191 4.89 0.42 11.51
C ARG A 191 4.79 -0.90 12.28
N GLY A 192 5.91 -1.56 12.53
CA GLY A 192 5.97 -2.76 13.38
C GLY A 192 5.47 -4.04 12.72
N LEU A 193 5.53 -4.14 11.38
CA LEU A 193 5.29 -5.38 10.66
C LEU A 193 6.23 -6.48 11.19
N LYS A 194 5.68 -7.63 11.54
CA LYS A 194 6.42 -8.81 11.99
C LYS A 194 6.45 -9.85 10.88
N ALA A 195 7.40 -9.73 9.99
CA ALA A 195 7.61 -10.70 8.91
C ALA A 195 8.96 -11.42 9.08
N LYS A 196 9.02 -12.71 8.70
CA LYS A 196 10.25 -13.49 8.72
C LYS A 196 11.33 -12.88 7.81
N ASN A 197 10.92 -12.33 6.68
CA ASN A 197 11.77 -11.71 5.68
C ASN A 197 11.50 -10.19 5.66
N LEU A 198 11.99 -9.47 6.68
CA LEU A 198 11.87 -8.02 6.77
C LEU A 198 13.11 -7.34 6.21
N CYS A 199 12.95 -6.33 5.38
CA CYS A 199 14.03 -5.53 4.78
C CYS A 199 13.76 -4.04 5.00
N SER A 200 14.81 -3.26 5.24
CA SER A 200 14.71 -1.82 5.49
C SER A 200 14.66 -0.98 4.22
N ASP A 201 15.04 -1.55 3.08
CA ASP A 201 15.17 -0.84 1.81
C ASP A 201 15.19 -1.85 0.62
N PHE A 202 15.03 -1.30 -0.60
CA PHE A 202 15.02 -2.13 -1.82
C PHE A 202 16.38 -2.67 -2.23
N HIS A 203 17.49 -2.10 -1.78
CA HIS A 203 18.80 -2.70 -2.02
C HIS A 203 18.92 -4.07 -1.32
N LYS A 204 18.42 -4.17 -0.07
CA LYS A 204 18.38 -5.45 0.65
C LYS A 204 17.37 -6.42 0.06
N ILE A 205 16.21 -5.92 -0.43
CA ILE A 205 15.25 -6.76 -1.15
C ILE A 205 15.88 -7.34 -2.40
N LEU A 206 16.54 -6.51 -3.23
CA LEU A 206 17.22 -6.96 -4.45
C LEU A 206 18.29 -8.00 -4.18
N GLN A 207 19.14 -7.79 -3.17
CA GLN A 207 20.14 -8.78 -2.75
C GLN A 207 19.50 -10.11 -2.34
N ARG A 208 18.40 -10.06 -1.59
CA ARG A 208 17.66 -11.25 -1.17
C ARG A 208 17.02 -11.98 -2.36
N VAL A 209 16.38 -11.25 -3.26
CA VAL A 209 15.77 -11.83 -4.45
C VAL A 209 16.84 -12.54 -5.29
N ASN A 210 17.95 -11.87 -5.60
CA ASN A 210 19.05 -12.46 -6.38
C ASN A 210 19.73 -13.65 -5.71
N SER A 211 19.69 -13.74 -4.37
CA SER A 211 20.28 -14.86 -3.62
C SER A 211 19.35 -16.07 -3.50
N CYS A 212 18.04 -15.86 -3.50
CA CYS A 212 17.04 -16.88 -3.24
C CYS A 212 16.38 -17.42 -4.50
N TYR A 213 16.28 -16.60 -5.56
CA TYR A 213 15.55 -16.94 -6.79
C TYR A 213 16.45 -16.86 -8.03
N GLU A 214 16.03 -17.54 -9.08
CA GLU A 214 16.51 -17.30 -10.45
C GLU A 214 15.54 -16.34 -11.13
N CYS A 215 16.05 -15.22 -11.64
CA CYS A 215 15.28 -14.18 -12.31
C CYS A 215 15.73 -14.02 -13.76
#